data_c76650f04bbe68b0e708944c06b320aa
#
_entry.id   c76650f04bbe68b0e708944c06b320aa
#
_cell.length_a   1.000
_cell.length_b   1.000
_cell.length_c   1.000
_cell.angle_alpha   90.00
_cell.angle_beta   90.00
_cell.angle_gamma   90.00
#
_symmetry.space_group_name_H-M   'P 1'
#
loop_
_entity.id
_entity.type
_entity.pdbx_description
1 polymer ?
#
loop_
_entity_poly.entity_id
_entity_poly.type
_entity_poly.pdbx_seq_one_letter_code
_entity_poly.pdbx_strand_id
1 'polypeptide(L)'
;MPGFRTPLRSLALAVPLALALTACGGAGSGNSPAKGQAKETAPAGVVHQYAVLKAEIAANGGEARAGAYRIGYIVEAAEPWFHSEHGGHGKLVSRAPAKGETHHIEIVPREAKTGRIVPDVPIRLEVVDSKGKVVQARDLNFSYAEFFHYADNFSIPKAGKYTLRATLQPPTFLRHGASGEKPALSEKTTATFRNVELKTAS
;
A
#
# COMPACT_ATOMS: atom_id res chain seq x y z
N MET A 1 57.70 6.00 38.70
CA MET A 1 58.91 5.12 38.71
C MET A 1 58.46 3.69 38.54
N PRO A 2 59.21 2.84 37.91
CA PRO A 2 59.70 2.79 36.52
C PRO A 2 59.02 1.63 35.76
N GLY A 3 59.15 1.32 34.55
CA GLY A 3 60.07 1.58 33.51
C GLY A 3 59.82 0.64 32.32
N PHE A 4 60.06 1.18 31.19
CA PHE A 4 60.59 0.62 29.93
C PHE A 4 60.66 -0.92 29.71
N ARG A 5 60.14 -1.38 28.54
CA ARG A 5 61.00 -1.87 27.44
C ARG A 5 60.20 -2.50 26.29
N THR A 6 60.32 -1.88 25.10
CA THR A 6 60.23 -2.56 23.81
C THR A 6 61.43 -3.47 23.58
N PRO A 7 61.34 -4.47 22.69
CA PRO A 7 62.07 -4.36 21.46
C PRO A 7 61.39 -4.84 20.19
N LEU A 8 61.91 -4.25 19.11
CA LEU A 8 61.74 -4.51 17.68
C LEU A 8 62.24 -5.89 17.22
N ARG A 9 61.93 -6.15 15.95
CA ARG A 9 62.55 -7.07 14.94
C ARG A 9 61.72 -8.32 14.68
N SER A 10 61.54 -8.84 13.46
CA SER A 10 62.21 -8.60 12.17
C SER A 10 61.27 -9.04 11.02
N LEU A 11 61.52 -8.44 9.85
CA LEU A 11 61.08 -8.86 8.51
C LEU A 11 61.39 -10.33 8.19
N ALA A 12 60.50 -10.99 7.46
CA ALA A 12 60.85 -12.02 6.49
C ALA A 12 59.87 -12.01 5.30
N LEU A 13 60.38 -11.53 4.16
CA LEU A 13 59.84 -11.80 2.84
C LEU A 13 60.05 -13.27 2.47
N ALA A 14 59.02 -13.92 1.92
CA ALA A 14 59.20 -15.11 1.08
C ALA A 14 58.07 -15.19 0.05
N VAL A 15 58.35 -14.87 -1.17
CA VAL A 15 57.72 -15.41 -2.38
C VAL A 15 58.61 -16.58 -2.79
N PRO A 16 58.07 -17.75 -3.20
CA PRO A 16 57.78 -17.94 -4.59
C PRO A 16 56.72 -19.04 -4.95
N LEU A 17 56.45 -19.05 -6.20
CA LEU A 17 56.34 -20.16 -7.15
C LEU A 17 54.97 -20.62 -7.55
N ALA A 18 54.61 -20.24 -8.75
CA ALA A 18 53.54 -20.76 -9.57
C ALA A 18 53.75 -22.26 -9.86
N LEU A 19 52.67 -23.03 -9.80
CA LEU A 19 52.57 -24.30 -10.50
C LEU A 19 51.21 -24.33 -11.19
N ALA A 20 51.26 -24.22 -12.51
CA ALA A 20 50.17 -24.53 -13.41
C ALA A 20 49.96 -26.05 -13.45
N LEU A 21 48.78 -26.51 -13.15
CA LEU A 21 48.32 -27.85 -13.47
C LEU A 21 47.02 -27.76 -14.26
N THR A 22 47.15 -27.97 -15.56
CA THR A 22 46.06 -28.30 -16.47
C THR A 22 45.55 -29.70 -16.15
N ALA A 23 44.26 -29.81 -15.83
CA ALA A 23 43.57 -31.10 -15.91
C ALA A 23 42.19 -30.86 -16.56
N CYS A 24 42.04 -31.46 -17.73
CA CYS A 24 40.74 -31.60 -18.43
C CYS A 24 39.84 -32.57 -17.68
N GLY A 25 38.53 -32.31 -17.80
CA GLY A 25 37.52 -33.35 -17.72
C GLY A 25 36.62 -33.27 -16.49
N GLY A 26 35.34 -32.97 -16.71
CA GLY A 26 34.28 -33.15 -15.72
C GLY A 26 33.09 -32.22 -15.99
N ALA A 27 32.08 -32.75 -16.70
CA ALA A 27 30.79 -32.10 -16.79
C ALA A 27 30.21 -31.91 -15.36
N GLY A 28 30.12 -30.72 -14.88
CA GLY A 28 29.53 -30.36 -13.59
C GLY A 28 28.64 -29.15 -13.75
N SER A 29 27.41 -29.31 -13.34
CA SER A 29 26.31 -28.38 -13.25
C SER A 29 26.72 -26.93 -13.13
N GLY A 30 26.33 -26.15 -14.12
CA GLY A 30 26.58 -24.72 -14.14
C GLY A 30 25.87 -23.98 -13.00
N ASN A 31 26.62 -23.61 -11.99
CA ASN A 31 26.26 -22.49 -11.15
C ASN A 31 26.44 -21.24 -11.97
N SER A 32 25.35 -20.74 -12.60
CA SER A 32 25.36 -19.41 -13.19
C SER A 32 25.69 -18.40 -12.08
N PRO A 33 26.68 -17.52 -12.27
CA PRO A 33 26.91 -16.45 -11.32
C PRO A 33 25.62 -15.63 -11.22
N ALA A 34 25.16 -15.38 -9.99
CA ALA A 34 24.05 -14.49 -9.72
C ALA A 34 24.31 -13.18 -10.46
N LYS A 35 23.55 -12.92 -11.52
CA LYS A 35 23.55 -11.61 -12.18
C LYS A 35 23.22 -10.62 -11.09
N GLY A 36 24.15 -9.71 -10.82
CA GLY A 36 23.91 -8.59 -9.93
C GLY A 36 22.58 -7.96 -10.34
N GLN A 37 21.61 -7.96 -9.43
CA GLN A 37 20.33 -7.32 -9.68
C GLN A 37 20.62 -5.86 -9.98
N ALA A 38 20.50 -5.47 -11.24
CA ALA A 38 20.45 -4.08 -11.62
C ALA A 38 19.37 -3.45 -10.71
N LYS A 39 19.70 -2.33 -10.08
CA LYS A 39 18.74 -1.59 -9.24
C LYS A 39 17.63 -1.12 -10.18
N GLU A 40 16.57 -1.94 -10.28
CA GLU A 40 15.45 -1.69 -11.15
C GLU A 40 14.73 -0.45 -10.61
N THR A 41 14.80 0.64 -11.32
CA THR A 41 14.03 1.85 -11.01
C THR A 41 12.59 1.60 -11.48
N ALA A 42 11.62 1.82 -10.58
CA ALA A 42 10.21 1.69 -10.94
C ALA A 42 9.88 2.57 -12.15
N PRO A 43 9.00 2.11 -13.07
CA PRO A 43 8.55 2.92 -14.19
C PRO A 43 8.01 4.29 -13.77
N ALA A 44 8.23 5.33 -14.57
CA ALA A 44 7.88 6.70 -14.23
C ALA A 44 6.39 6.87 -13.83
N GLY A 45 5.47 6.16 -14.51
CA GLY A 45 4.05 6.18 -14.17
C GLY A 45 3.75 5.59 -12.79
N VAL A 46 4.46 4.55 -12.37
CA VAL A 46 4.32 3.97 -11.02
C VAL A 46 4.82 4.95 -9.97
N VAL A 47 5.94 5.62 -10.24
CA VAL A 47 6.47 6.66 -9.32
C VAL A 47 5.48 7.82 -9.22
N HIS A 48 4.94 8.25 -10.35
CA HIS A 48 3.98 9.35 -10.42
C HIS A 48 2.71 9.06 -9.62
N GLN A 49 2.06 7.92 -9.83
CA GLN A 49 0.83 7.57 -9.11
C GLN A 49 1.00 7.60 -7.58
N TYR A 50 2.13 7.11 -7.06
CA TYR A 50 2.39 7.16 -5.62
C TYR A 50 2.72 8.58 -5.13
N ALA A 51 3.28 9.44 -5.98
CA ALA A 51 3.49 10.85 -5.65
C ALA A 51 2.16 11.60 -5.57
N VAL A 52 1.24 11.37 -6.52
CA VAL A 52 -0.12 11.93 -6.51
C VAL A 52 -0.87 11.46 -5.26
N LEU A 53 -0.95 10.15 -5.02
CA LEU A 53 -1.58 9.59 -3.82
C LEU A 53 -1.07 10.22 -2.52
N LYS A 54 0.25 10.39 -2.40
CA LYS A 54 0.84 11.02 -1.21
C LYS A 54 0.43 12.48 -1.07
N ALA A 55 0.37 13.22 -2.18
CA ALA A 55 -0.02 14.62 -2.21
C ALA A 55 -1.50 14.79 -1.81
N GLU A 56 -2.40 13.97 -2.34
CA GLU A 56 -3.83 14.02 -2.02
C GLU A 56 -4.12 13.65 -0.57
N ILE A 57 -3.50 12.58 -0.04
CA ILE A 57 -3.60 12.24 1.38
C ILE A 57 -3.12 13.40 2.26
N ALA A 58 -2.05 14.09 1.86
CA ALA A 58 -1.52 15.22 2.63
C ALA A 58 -2.42 16.46 2.57
N ALA A 59 -3.11 16.66 1.45
CA ALA A 59 -3.99 17.82 1.24
C ALA A 59 -5.38 17.61 1.86
N ASN A 60 -6.00 16.45 1.64
CA ASN A 60 -7.42 16.20 1.87
C ASN A 60 -7.69 14.97 2.75
N GLY A 61 -6.69 14.42 3.40
CA GLY A 61 -6.83 13.12 4.05
C GLY A 61 -5.95 12.89 5.26
N GLY A 62 -5.65 11.63 5.49
CA GLY A 62 -4.74 11.19 6.54
C GLY A 62 -4.48 9.69 6.47
N GLU A 63 -3.60 9.19 7.32
CA GLU A 63 -3.19 7.79 7.32
C GLU A 63 -3.26 7.16 8.72
N ALA A 64 -3.51 5.86 8.75
CA ALA A 64 -3.36 5.03 9.94
C ALA A 64 -2.71 3.68 9.59
N ARG A 65 -2.03 3.09 10.58
CA ARG A 65 -1.61 1.68 10.52
C ARG A 65 -2.63 0.81 11.22
N ALA A 66 -3.01 -0.29 10.58
CA ALA A 66 -3.89 -1.29 11.17
C ALA A 66 -3.50 -2.68 10.64
N GLY A 67 -3.05 -3.56 11.54
CA GLY A 67 -2.55 -4.88 11.17
C GLY A 67 -1.43 -4.81 10.12
N ALA A 68 -1.59 -5.56 9.04
CA ALA A 68 -0.63 -5.61 7.93
C ALA A 68 -0.75 -4.42 6.95
N TYR A 69 -1.63 -3.46 7.23
CA TYR A 69 -1.92 -2.35 6.33
C TYR A 69 -1.41 -1.00 6.84
N ARG A 70 -1.07 -0.14 5.89
CA ARG A 70 -1.11 1.32 6.01
C ARG A 70 -2.28 1.79 5.17
N ILE A 71 -3.24 2.46 5.79
CA ILE A 71 -4.50 2.83 5.17
C ILE A 71 -4.58 4.34 5.11
N GLY A 72 -4.69 4.88 3.89
CA GLY A 72 -4.99 6.29 3.65
C GLY A 72 -6.49 6.50 3.53
N TYR A 73 -6.97 7.70 3.89
CA TYR A 73 -8.25 8.21 3.46
C TYR A 73 -8.07 9.55 2.77
N ILE A 74 -8.97 9.87 1.83
CA ILE A 74 -9.07 11.15 1.13
C ILE A 74 -10.55 11.55 1.17
N VAL A 75 -10.84 12.85 1.32
CA VAL A 75 -12.19 13.40 1.32
C VAL A 75 -12.27 14.53 0.32
N GLU A 76 -13.16 14.39 -0.65
CA GLU A 76 -13.40 15.35 -1.72
C GLU A 76 -14.89 15.68 -1.86
N ALA A 77 -15.25 16.57 -2.77
CA ALA A 77 -16.63 16.80 -3.16
C ALA A 77 -17.20 15.55 -3.87
N ALA A 78 -18.51 15.32 -3.78
CA ALA A 78 -19.12 14.18 -4.46
C ALA A 78 -18.86 14.21 -5.96
N GLU A 79 -18.46 13.07 -6.53
CA GLU A 79 -17.96 12.93 -7.89
C GLU A 79 -18.83 12.03 -8.77
N PRO A 80 -18.83 12.23 -10.09
CA PRO A 80 -19.38 11.29 -11.04
C PRO A 80 -18.39 10.14 -11.27
N TRP A 81 -18.91 8.96 -11.60
CA TRP A 81 -18.08 7.81 -12.05
C TRP A 81 -18.75 7.02 -13.16
N PHE A 82 -17.98 6.18 -13.82
CA PHE A 82 -18.47 5.22 -14.79
C PHE A 82 -18.62 3.85 -14.17
N HIS A 83 -19.71 3.16 -14.48
CA HIS A 83 -19.91 1.76 -14.12
C HIS A 83 -20.42 0.98 -15.34
N SER A 84 -20.27 -0.33 -15.31
CA SER A 84 -20.86 -1.20 -16.33
C SER A 84 -22.29 -1.56 -15.97
N GLU A 85 -23.21 -1.49 -16.91
CA GLU A 85 -24.63 -1.81 -16.71
C GLU A 85 -24.90 -3.25 -16.25
N HIS A 86 -23.99 -4.18 -16.54
CA HIS A 86 -24.18 -5.61 -16.28
C HIS A 86 -22.99 -6.25 -15.53
N GLY A 87 -22.56 -5.63 -14.41
CA GLY A 87 -21.60 -6.23 -13.53
C GLY A 87 -20.23 -6.54 -14.18
N GLY A 88 -19.71 -5.64 -15.03
CA GLY A 88 -18.42 -5.81 -15.72
C GLY A 88 -18.54 -6.20 -17.19
N HIS A 89 -19.74 -6.56 -17.66
CA HIS A 89 -20.04 -6.93 -19.06
C HIS A 89 -21.10 -6.00 -19.61
N GLY A 90 -20.73 -4.93 -20.27
CA GLY A 90 -21.72 -4.05 -20.87
C GLY A 90 -21.17 -2.65 -21.16
N LYS A 91 -22.08 -1.77 -21.59
CA LYS A 91 -21.73 -0.38 -21.88
C LYS A 91 -21.37 0.33 -20.57
N LEU A 92 -20.33 1.15 -20.61
CA LEU A 92 -20.01 2.07 -19.52
C LEU A 92 -21.02 3.23 -19.51
N VAL A 93 -21.63 3.44 -18.37
CA VAL A 93 -22.59 4.54 -18.14
C VAL A 93 -22.04 5.44 -17.06
N SER A 94 -22.14 6.73 -17.28
CA SER A 94 -21.78 7.73 -16.27
C SER A 94 -22.92 7.88 -15.26
N ARG A 95 -22.57 7.84 -13.97
CA ARG A 95 -23.44 8.17 -12.85
C ARG A 95 -22.99 9.49 -12.24
N ALA A 96 -23.80 10.50 -12.33
CA ALA A 96 -23.60 11.74 -11.58
C ALA A 96 -23.89 11.52 -10.08
N PRO A 97 -23.37 12.38 -9.18
CA PRO A 97 -23.76 12.36 -7.77
C PRO A 97 -25.28 12.44 -7.62
N ALA A 98 -25.85 11.59 -6.75
CA ALA A 98 -27.27 11.64 -6.47
C ALA A 98 -27.60 12.87 -5.61
N LYS A 99 -28.89 13.27 -5.63
CA LYS A 99 -29.34 14.37 -4.79
C LYS A 99 -29.04 14.12 -3.31
N GLY A 100 -28.27 15.02 -2.69
CA GLY A 100 -27.86 14.93 -1.30
C GLY A 100 -26.52 14.27 -1.07
N GLU A 101 -25.91 13.64 -2.06
CA GLU A 101 -24.51 13.23 -1.97
C GLU A 101 -23.61 14.48 -1.99
N THR A 102 -22.77 14.60 -0.99
CA THR A 102 -21.97 15.82 -0.72
C THR A 102 -20.47 15.57 -0.71
N HIS A 103 -20.06 14.36 -0.40
CA HIS A 103 -18.67 13.99 -0.26
C HIS A 103 -18.36 12.71 -1.01
N HIS A 104 -17.23 12.68 -1.69
CA HIS A 104 -16.54 11.48 -2.14
C HIS A 104 -15.51 11.10 -1.07
N ILE A 105 -15.57 9.88 -0.56
CA ILE A 105 -14.64 9.43 0.49
C ILE A 105 -13.94 8.19 -0.01
N GLU A 106 -12.62 8.30 -0.09
CA GLU A 106 -11.73 7.24 -0.55
C GLU A 106 -11.02 6.56 0.62
N ILE A 107 -10.76 5.27 0.46
CA ILE A 107 -9.88 4.46 1.32
C ILE A 107 -8.84 3.78 0.44
N VAL A 108 -7.57 3.96 0.77
CA VAL A 108 -6.45 3.40 0.02
C VAL A 108 -5.65 2.45 0.92
N PRO A 109 -5.97 1.14 0.90
CA PRO A 109 -5.22 0.15 1.66
C PRO A 109 -3.91 -0.16 0.94
N ARG A 110 -2.79 0.00 1.65
CA ARG A 110 -1.46 -0.38 1.18
C ARG A 110 -0.87 -1.41 2.13
N GLU A 111 -0.18 -2.38 1.59
CA GLU A 111 0.61 -3.30 2.40
C GLU A 111 1.66 -2.51 3.20
N ALA A 112 1.67 -2.63 4.53
CA ALA A 112 2.52 -1.81 5.39
C ALA A 112 4.03 -2.04 5.16
N LYS A 113 4.40 -3.23 4.70
CA LYS A 113 5.79 -3.64 4.45
C LYS A 113 6.35 -3.10 3.13
N THR A 114 5.54 -3.14 2.06
CA THR A 114 5.99 -2.84 0.70
C THR A 114 5.47 -1.49 0.17
N GLY A 115 4.40 -0.95 0.76
CA GLY A 115 3.71 0.24 0.28
C GLY A 115 2.81 0.03 -0.93
N ARG A 116 2.69 -1.21 -1.44
CA ARG A 116 1.84 -1.53 -2.61
C ARG A 116 0.37 -1.38 -2.25
N ILE A 117 -0.41 -0.77 -3.14
CA ILE A 117 -1.87 -0.75 -3.03
C ILE A 117 -2.39 -2.19 -3.13
N VAL A 118 -3.33 -2.55 -2.27
CA VAL A 118 -3.89 -3.90 -2.21
C VAL A 118 -5.23 -3.92 -2.94
N PRO A 119 -5.35 -4.66 -4.05
CA PRO A 119 -6.62 -4.83 -4.77
C PRO A 119 -7.56 -5.83 -4.08
N ASP A 120 -8.80 -5.90 -4.56
CA ASP A 120 -9.81 -6.89 -4.16
C ASP A 120 -10.06 -7.01 -2.64
N VAL A 121 -10.01 -5.89 -1.93
CA VAL A 121 -10.32 -5.81 -0.51
C VAL A 121 -11.78 -5.38 -0.32
N PRO A 122 -12.69 -6.22 0.14
CA PRO A 122 -14.03 -5.75 0.53
C PRO A 122 -13.91 -4.81 1.73
N ILE A 123 -14.35 -3.56 1.55
CA ILE A 123 -14.24 -2.50 2.56
C ILE A 123 -15.60 -1.93 2.87
N ARG A 124 -15.98 -1.95 4.15
CA ARG A 124 -17.11 -1.20 4.66
C ARG A 124 -16.62 0.05 5.37
N LEU A 125 -17.10 1.21 4.95
CA LEU A 125 -16.81 2.49 5.56
C LEU A 125 -18.03 3.01 6.32
N GLU A 126 -17.84 3.38 7.57
CA GLU A 126 -18.83 4.04 8.42
C GLU A 126 -18.38 5.46 8.75
N VAL A 127 -19.27 6.41 8.57
CA VAL A 127 -19.10 7.80 9.02
C VAL A 127 -19.86 7.93 10.33
N VAL A 128 -19.14 8.28 11.41
CA VAL A 128 -19.65 8.31 12.79
C VAL A 128 -19.59 9.72 13.31
N ASP A 129 -20.67 10.23 13.86
CA ASP A 129 -20.74 11.59 14.42
C ASP A 129 -20.02 11.69 15.78
N SER A 130 -19.96 12.90 16.34
CA SER A 130 -19.33 13.18 17.63
C SER A 130 -20.01 12.50 18.83
N LYS A 131 -21.24 12.00 18.66
CA LYS A 131 -22.00 11.27 19.68
C LYS A 131 -21.82 9.74 19.55
N GLY A 132 -21.01 9.28 18.59
CA GLY A 132 -20.79 7.86 18.33
C GLY A 132 -21.87 7.19 17.49
N LYS A 133 -22.80 7.96 16.91
CA LYS A 133 -23.84 7.44 16.03
C LYS A 133 -23.29 7.31 14.60
N VAL A 134 -23.51 6.17 13.97
CA VAL A 134 -23.27 5.98 12.54
C VAL A 134 -24.30 6.79 11.75
N VAL A 135 -23.85 7.83 11.05
CA VAL A 135 -24.73 8.67 10.23
C VAL A 135 -24.89 8.11 8.83
N GLN A 136 -23.88 7.44 8.32
CA GLN A 136 -23.95 6.67 7.07
C GLN A 136 -22.92 5.54 7.07
N ALA A 137 -23.21 4.47 6.35
CA ALA A 137 -22.28 3.37 6.11
C ALA A 137 -22.48 2.84 4.69
N ARG A 138 -21.36 2.54 4.01
CA ARG A 138 -21.36 1.98 2.66
C ARG A 138 -20.30 0.91 2.50
N ASP A 139 -20.55 -0.06 1.65
CA ASP A 139 -19.53 -0.93 1.10
C ASP A 139 -18.95 -0.20 -0.10
N LEU A 140 -17.63 -0.02 -0.09
CA LEU A 140 -16.93 0.82 -1.08
C LEU A 140 -16.72 0.07 -2.39
N ASN A 141 -16.79 0.81 -3.48
CA ASN A 141 -16.46 0.32 -4.82
C ASN A 141 -14.96 0.38 -5.06
N PHE A 142 -14.39 -0.64 -5.71
CA PHE A 142 -13.02 -0.61 -6.18
C PHE A 142 -12.97 0.24 -7.46
N SER A 143 -12.19 1.31 -7.43
CA SER A 143 -12.15 2.38 -8.43
C SER A 143 -10.74 2.65 -8.92
N TYR A 144 -10.66 3.29 -10.07
CA TYR A 144 -9.40 3.71 -10.69
C TYR A 144 -9.52 5.15 -11.21
N ALA A 145 -8.55 5.97 -10.84
CA ALA A 145 -8.24 7.26 -11.43
C ALA A 145 -6.73 7.32 -11.72
N GLU A 146 -5.97 8.20 -11.08
CA GLU A 146 -4.50 8.18 -11.12
C GLU A 146 -3.90 6.98 -10.41
N PHE A 147 -4.61 6.43 -9.42
CA PHE A 147 -4.26 5.22 -8.68
C PHE A 147 -5.52 4.41 -8.34
N PHE A 148 -5.33 3.15 -7.96
CA PHE A 148 -6.43 2.31 -7.46
C PHE A 148 -6.79 2.70 -6.02
N HIS A 149 -8.09 2.84 -5.77
CA HIS A 149 -8.65 3.17 -4.46
C HIS A 149 -10.01 2.51 -4.27
N TYR A 150 -10.60 2.67 -3.09
CA TYR A 150 -11.95 2.22 -2.76
C TYR A 150 -12.77 3.42 -2.33
N ALA A 151 -13.89 3.68 -2.98
CA ALA A 151 -14.64 4.89 -2.74
C ALA A 151 -16.15 4.73 -2.91
N ASP A 152 -16.88 5.69 -2.37
CA ASP A 152 -18.29 5.96 -2.67
C ASP A 152 -18.62 7.41 -2.33
N ASN A 153 -19.76 7.91 -2.84
CA ASN A 153 -20.31 9.19 -2.46
C ASN A 153 -21.17 9.07 -1.19
N PHE A 154 -21.03 10.01 -0.29
CA PHE A 154 -21.72 10.06 0.99
C PHE A 154 -22.60 11.30 1.13
N SER A 155 -23.78 11.12 1.74
CA SER A 155 -24.67 12.21 2.10
C SER A 155 -24.41 12.61 3.56
N ILE A 156 -23.61 13.64 3.77
CA ILE A 156 -23.25 14.11 5.11
C ILE A 156 -24.12 15.32 5.44
N PRO A 157 -24.99 15.23 6.46
CA PRO A 157 -26.06 16.21 6.66
C PRO A 157 -25.56 17.56 7.20
N LYS A 158 -24.39 17.61 7.81
CA LYS A 158 -23.83 18.81 8.42
C LYS A 158 -22.31 18.81 8.37
N ALA A 159 -21.71 19.97 8.17
CA ALA A 159 -20.28 20.13 8.39
C ALA A 159 -19.91 19.83 9.85
N GLY A 160 -18.75 19.29 10.08
CA GLY A 160 -18.27 19.02 11.42
C GLY A 160 -17.15 17.99 11.45
N LYS A 161 -16.79 17.60 12.68
CA LYS A 161 -15.78 16.56 12.92
C LYS A 161 -16.46 15.20 13.09
N TYR A 162 -16.00 14.26 12.30
CA TYR A 162 -16.51 12.90 12.27
C TYR A 162 -15.38 11.89 12.56
N THR A 163 -15.75 10.67 12.80
CA THR A 163 -14.85 9.52 12.80
C THR A 163 -15.15 8.66 11.58
N LEU A 164 -14.15 8.39 10.77
CA LEU A 164 -14.23 7.39 9.71
C LEU A 164 -13.75 6.06 10.27
N ARG A 165 -14.56 5.01 10.13
CA ARG A 165 -14.23 3.66 10.56
C ARG A 165 -14.29 2.73 9.35
N ALA A 166 -13.12 2.36 8.82
CA ALA A 166 -12.98 1.47 7.68
C ALA A 166 -12.70 0.05 8.16
N THR A 167 -13.60 -0.88 7.84
CA THR A 167 -13.44 -2.30 8.12
C THR A 167 -13.09 -3.03 6.83
N LEU A 168 -11.89 -3.59 6.78
CA LEU A 168 -11.33 -4.34 5.67
C LEU A 168 -11.49 -5.83 5.93
N GLN A 169 -12.12 -6.56 5.02
CA GLN A 169 -12.09 -8.00 5.00
C GLN A 169 -10.79 -8.50 4.35
N PRO A 170 -10.39 -9.75 4.52
CA PRO A 170 -9.30 -10.32 3.72
C PRO A 170 -9.59 -10.15 2.22
N PRO A 171 -8.57 -9.74 1.42
CA PRO A 171 -8.73 -9.65 -0.03
C PRO A 171 -9.21 -10.97 -0.65
N THR A 172 -9.94 -10.89 -1.77
CA THR A 172 -10.54 -12.06 -2.40
C THR A 172 -9.63 -12.75 -3.42
N PHE A 173 -8.49 -12.16 -3.78
CA PHE A 173 -7.53 -12.77 -4.69
C PHE A 173 -6.88 -14.06 -4.11
N LEU A 174 -6.45 -14.95 -4.99
CA LEU A 174 -5.72 -16.16 -4.61
C LEU A 174 -4.30 -15.81 -4.12
N ARG A 175 -3.80 -16.57 -3.13
CA ARG A 175 -2.47 -16.38 -2.55
C ARG A 175 -1.62 -17.63 -2.74
N HIS A 176 -0.36 -17.42 -3.11
CA HIS A 176 0.63 -18.49 -3.05
C HIS A 176 1.08 -18.69 -1.61
N GLY A 177 1.30 -19.94 -1.23
CA GLY A 177 1.79 -20.32 0.09
C GLY A 177 1.85 -21.84 0.25
N ALA A 178 2.64 -22.31 1.21
CA ALA A 178 2.73 -23.72 1.54
C ALA A 178 1.68 -24.10 2.61
N SER A 179 1.38 -25.40 2.72
CA SER A 179 0.49 -25.90 3.74
C SER A 179 1.05 -25.58 5.15
N GLY A 180 0.21 -25.06 6.03
CA GLY A 180 0.60 -24.64 7.38
C GLY A 180 1.16 -23.23 7.50
N GLU A 181 1.41 -22.52 6.40
CA GLU A 181 1.76 -21.11 6.43
C GLU A 181 0.52 -20.22 6.59
N LYS A 182 0.66 -19.14 7.35
CA LYS A 182 -0.39 -18.12 7.43
C LYS A 182 -0.35 -17.25 6.18
N PRO A 183 -1.42 -17.22 5.36
CA PRO A 183 -1.44 -16.41 4.17
C PRO A 183 -1.28 -14.91 4.49
N ALA A 184 -0.61 -14.17 3.61
CA ALA A 184 -0.51 -12.72 3.73
C ALA A 184 -1.90 -12.07 3.68
N LEU A 185 -2.11 -11.01 4.46
CA LEU A 185 -3.34 -10.20 4.47
C LEU A 185 -4.61 -11.03 4.77
N SER A 186 -4.50 -12.10 5.55
CA SER A 186 -5.60 -13.05 5.83
C SER A 186 -6.52 -12.62 6.97
N GLU A 187 -6.27 -11.48 7.61
CA GLU A 187 -7.04 -11.05 8.76
C GLU A 187 -7.93 -9.85 8.45
N LYS A 188 -9.15 -9.90 8.98
CA LYS A 188 -10.02 -8.76 9.06
C LYS A 188 -9.34 -7.66 9.88
N THR A 189 -9.39 -6.43 9.39
CA THR A 189 -8.70 -5.29 10.00
C THR A 189 -9.64 -4.08 10.03
N THR A 190 -9.57 -3.27 11.08
CA THR A 190 -10.32 -2.03 11.17
C THR A 190 -9.38 -0.86 11.43
N ALA A 191 -9.47 0.17 10.59
CA ALA A 191 -8.82 1.45 10.79
C ALA A 191 -9.85 2.49 11.26
N THR A 192 -9.43 3.36 12.17
CA THR A 192 -10.27 4.44 12.71
C THR A 192 -9.53 5.76 12.59
N PHE A 193 -10.13 6.69 11.86
CA PHE A 193 -9.63 8.04 11.69
C PHE A 193 -10.53 9.00 12.47
N ARG A 194 -10.00 9.63 13.50
CA ARG A 194 -10.76 10.52 14.38
C ARG A 194 -10.58 11.98 13.99
N ASN A 195 -11.58 12.80 14.32
CA ASN A 195 -11.57 14.24 14.07
C ASN A 195 -11.39 14.62 12.59
N VAL A 196 -11.92 13.80 11.69
CA VAL A 196 -11.95 14.10 10.26
C VAL A 196 -12.93 15.23 10.03
N GLU A 197 -12.47 16.33 9.48
CA GLU A 197 -13.31 17.50 9.18
C GLU A 197 -14.01 17.27 7.84
N LEU A 198 -15.34 17.12 7.88
CA LEU A 198 -16.20 17.09 6.69
C LEU A 198 -16.86 18.45 6.55
N LYS A 199 -16.52 19.18 5.48
CA LYS A 199 -17.03 20.52 5.20
C LYS A 199 -18.40 20.44 4.53
N THR A 200 -19.18 21.52 4.53
CA THR A 200 -20.35 21.62 3.64
C THR A 200 -19.89 21.55 2.19
N ALA A 201 -20.64 20.83 1.35
CA ALA A 201 -20.45 20.94 -0.09
C ALA A 201 -20.64 22.41 -0.49
N SER A 202 -19.63 22.94 -1.16
CA SER A 202 -19.66 24.28 -1.75
C SER A 202 -20.51 24.28 -3.02
#